data_d761dc93cbc44e10cff1668a004f7391
#
_entry.id   d761dc93cbc44e10cff1668a004f7391
#
_cell.length_a   1.000
_cell.length_b   1.000
_cell.length_c   1.000
_cell.angle_alpha   90.00
_cell.angle_beta   90.00
_cell.angle_gamma   90.00
#
_symmetry.space_group_name_H-M   'P 1'
#
loop_
_entity.id
_entity.type
_entity.pdbx_description
1 polymer ?
#
loop_
_entity_poly.entity_id
_entity_poly.type
_entity_poly.pdbx_seq_one_letter_code
_entity_poly.pdbx_strand_id
1 'polypeptide(L)'
;MLRSRGWTWAVAVAVALVSGVPCGRAAAQERPTTAPEEKRQAQPKGPAARAQEALSETGAPEPAPKRSPRAGDVQKVFVIKNVHVRPLAEVLAVFPATITFSSYERSAALGVSAPPPVMAAIEETIKRLDAPRPDFRNIELTGEILEALPAPAEATSLPPELQGVVAQLKQTFRFAAYRLADTLFVRAREEDGLATSGTSANDFAGLGRLRYYLHVRTAFITPAASGAVIHLDGLHFRVTNPKLGEGSVEVSGIDIHEGQRVVVGNSGLGAPGSAIILVLSAKVVD
;
A
#
# COMPACT_ATOMS: atom_id res chain seq x y z
N MET A 1 0.46 9.15 50.18
CA MET A 1 0.08 7.85 49.60
C MET A 1 -0.32 8.07 48.15
N LEU A 2 0.63 8.02 47.22
CA LEU A 2 0.37 8.10 45.78
C LEU A 2 0.31 6.68 45.20
N ARG A 3 -0.85 6.31 44.70
CA ARG A 3 -1.02 5.04 43.91
C ARG A 3 -0.54 5.30 42.49
N SER A 4 0.56 4.69 42.12
CA SER A 4 1.04 4.58 40.73
C SER A 4 0.10 3.66 39.93
N ARG A 5 -0.64 4.24 38.99
CA ARG A 5 -1.40 3.47 37.97
C ARG A 5 -0.42 2.96 36.92
N GLY A 6 -0.06 1.69 37.02
CA GLY A 6 0.69 0.99 35.98
C GLY A 6 -0.16 0.88 34.69
N TRP A 7 0.28 1.52 33.65
CA TRP A 7 -0.25 1.33 32.29
C TRP A 7 0.37 0.07 31.69
N THR A 8 -0.41 -0.99 31.59
CA THR A 8 -0.06 -2.16 30.81
C THR A 8 -0.29 -1.86 29.34
N TRP A 9 0.82 -1.71 28.62
CA TRP A 9 0.82 -1.55 27.16
C TRP A 9 0.62 -2.93 26.54
N ALA A 10 -0.51 -3.17 25.88
CA ALA A 10 -0.71 -4.34 25.04
C ALA A 10 -0.11 -4.06 23.65
N VAL A 11 0.93 -4.81 23.30
CA VAL A 11 1.51 -4.78 21.95
C VAL A 11 1.00 -5.99 21.19
N ALA A 12 0.27 -5.76 20.13
CA ALA A 12 -0.15 -6.79 19.20
C ALA A 12 0.98 -7.09 18.22
N VAL A 13 1.53 -8.30 18.28
CA VAL A 13 2.52 -8.78 17.30
C VAL A 13 1.79 -9.61 16.26
N ALA A 14 1.64 -9.06 15.05
CA ALA A 14 1.19 -9.84 13.89
C ALA A 14 2.42 -10.50 13.23
N VAL A 15 2.61 -11.79 13.46
CA VAL A 15 3.69 -12.56 12.84
C VAL A 15 3.16 -13.26 11.58
N ALA A 16 3.56 -12.79 10.41
CA ALA A 16 3.38 -13.52 9.16
C ALA A 16 4.60 -14.41 8.91
N LEU A 17 4.46 -15.73 9.08
CA LEU A 17 5.47 -16.73 8.74
C LEU A 17 5.41 -17.03 7.24
N VAL A 18 6.41 -16.58 6.48
CA VAL A 18 6.61 -17.01 5.10
C VAL A 18 7.60 -18.18 5.10
N SER A 19 7.08 -19.37 4.77
CA SER A 19 7.85 -20.61 4.65
C SER A 19 8.70 -20.56 3.38
N GLY A 20 10.03 -20.65 3.53
CA GLY A 20 10.98 -20.73 2.43
C GLY A 20 10.95 -22.08 1.72
N VAL A 21 10.91 -22.07 0.40
CA VAL A 21 11.09 -23.22 -0.50
C VAL A 21 12.59 -23.39 -0.80
N PRO A 22 13.19 -24.58 -0.66
CA PRO A 22 14.61 -24.79 -1.00
C PRO A 22 14.81 -24.88 -2.50
N CYS A 23 15.73 -24.08 -3.02
CA CYS A 23 16.16 -24.09 -4.41
C CYS A 23 17.12 -25.25 -4.68
N GLY A 24 16.74 -26.14 -5.60
CA GLY A 24 17.53 -27.25 -6.08
C GLY A 24 18.70 -26.80 -6.93
N ARG A 25 19.83 -27.48 -6.71
CA ARG A 25 21.13 -27.37 -7.40
C ARG A 25 21.00 -27.90 -8.83
N ALA A 26 21.30 -27.11 -9.83
CA ALA A 26 21.52 -27.60 -11.21
C ALA A 26 22.98 -27.43 -11.60
N ALA A 27 23.57 -28.54 -12.11
CA ALA A 27 24.95 -28.68 -12.49
C ALA A 27 25.25 -27.98 -13.82
N ALA A 28 26.49 -27.51 -13.94
CA ALA A 28 27.08 -26.95 -15.14
C ALA A 28 27.23 -28.03 -16.23
N GLN A 29 26.94 -27.71 -17.49
CA GLN A 29 27.42 -28.42 -18.65
C GLN A 29 27.91 -27.47 -19.74
N GLU A 30 29.10 -27.78 -20.22
CA GLU A 30 29.94 -27.04 -21.14
C GLU A 30 29.35 -26.92 -22.56
N ARG A 31 29.73 -25.82 -23.23
CA ARG A 31 29.53 -25.63 -24.69
C ARG A 31 30.56 -26.42 -25.51
N PRO A 32 30.23 -26.79 -26.74
CA PRO A 32 31.09 -26.41 -27.85
C PRO A 32 30.35 -25.70 -28.99
N THR A 33 31.09 -24.76 -29.57
CA THR A 33 30.88 -24.00 -30.78
C THR A 33 30.88 -24.86 -32.01
N THR A 34 29.91 -24.68 -32.92
CA THR A 34 30.11 -24.66 -34.38
C THR A 34 28.80 -24.33 -35.09
N ALA A 35 28.81 -23.34 -35.96
CA ALA A 35 27.80 -23.13 -37.00
C ALA A 35 28.08 -24.08 -38.18
N PRO A 36 27.09 -24.43 -38.96
CA PRO A 36 26.84 -23.73 -40.22
C PRO A 36 25.35 -23.53 -40.59
N GLU A 37 25.15 -22.55 -41.41
CA GLU A 37 24.04 -22.16 -42.26
C GLU A 37 23.34 -23.37 -42.95
N GLU A 38 21.99 -23.43 -42.96
CA GLU A 38 21.17 -23.59 -44.16
C GLU A 38 19.67 -23.83 -43.91
N LYS A 39 18.87 -23.19 -44.76
CA LYS A 39 17.50 -23.51 -45.20
C LYS A 39 16.30 -23.22 -44.29
N ARG A 40 15.65 -22.11 -44.66
CA ARG A 40 14.22 -21.91 -44.47
C ARG A 40 13.40 -23.11 -44.93
N GLN A 41 12.78 -23.80 -43.99
CA GLN A 41 11.60 -24.61 -44.27
C GLN A 41 10.44 -24.13 -43.40
N ALA A 42 9.30 -23.96 -44.07
CA ALA A 42 8.03 -23.54 -43.45
C ALA A 42 7.61 -24.53 -42.36
N GLN A 43 7.45 -24.03 -41.14
CA GLN A 43 6.96 -24.80 -40.00
C GLN A 43 5.42 -24.79 -40.01
N PRO A 44 4.76 -25.93 -39.90
CA PRO A 44 3.30 -25.98 -39.82
C PRO A 44 2.84 -25.41 -38.48
N LYS A 45 1.85 -24.52 -38.48
CA LYS A 45 1.20 -23.95 -37.30
C LYS A 45 0.66 -25.08 -36.43
N GLY A 46 1.31 -25.33 -35.29
CA GLY A 46 0.88 -26.28 -34.27
C GLY A 46 -0.39 -25.84 -33.53
N PRO A 47 -1.07 -26.77 -32.81
CA PRO A 47 -2.35 -26.52 -32.15
C PRO A 47 -2.33 -25.44 -31.05
N ALA A 48 -1.15 -25.02 -30.60
CA ALA A 48 -1.00 -23.95 -29.63
C ALA A 48 -1.37 -22.55 -30.16
N ALA A 49 -1.26 -22.30 -31.47
CA ALA A 49 -1.67 -21.03 -32.07
C ALA A 49 -3.21 -20.85 -32.12
N ARG A 50 -3.94 -21.97 -32.21
CA ARG A 50 -5.42 -21.95 -32.17
C ARG A 50 -6.00 -21.71 -30.77
N ALA A 51 -5.27 -22.07 -29.72
CA ALA A 51 -5.70 -21.81 -28.34
C ALA A 51 -5.54 -20.34 -27.91
N GLN A 52 -4.60 -19.60 -28.49
CA GLN A 52 -4.44 -18.18 -28.25
C GLN A 52 -5.46 -17.31 -28.99
N GLU A 53 -5.93 -17.71 -30.15
CA GLU A 53 -6.99 -17.02 -30.87
C GLU A 53 -8.36 -17.21 -30.22
N ALA A 54 -8.62 -18.35 -29.58
CA ALA A 54 -9.88 -18.60 -28.85
C ALA A 54 -9.96 -17.87 -27.49
N LEU A 55 -8.84 -17.41 -26.90
CA LEU A 55 -8.82 -16.61 -25.67
C LEU A 55 -8.92 -15.10 -25.92
N SER A 56 -8.80 -14.65 -27.15
CA SER A 56 -8.93 -13.26 -27.55
C SER A 56 -10.38 -12.82 -27.81
N GLU A 57 -11.33 -13.77 -27.86
CA GLU A 57 -12.76 -13.50 -28.06
C GLU A 57 -13.60 -13.51 -26.79
N THR A 58 -12.96 -13.57 -25.61
CA THR A 58 -13.70 -13.28 -24.37
C THR A 58 -13.81 -11.76 -24.28
N GLY A 59 -14.88 -11.24 -24.89
CA GLY A 59 -15.16 -9.84 -25.05
C GLY A 59 -15.04 -9.10 -23.72
N ALA A 60 -14.22 -8.06 -23.71
CA ALA A 60 -14.40 -6.98 -22.76
C ALA A 60 -15.89 -6.60 -22.73
N PRO A 61 -16.53 -6.38 -21.58
CA PRO A 61 -17.94 -6.03 -21.52
C PRO A 61 -18.13 -4.81 -22.42
N GLU A 62 -18.91 -5.03 -23.47
CA GLU A 62 -19.28 -3.99 -24.43
C GLU A 62 -19.85 -2.82 -23.62
N PRO A 63 -19.32 -1.58 -23.73
CA PRO A 63 -19.83 -0.46 -22.98
C PRO A 63 -21.33 -0.33 -23.32
N ALA A 64 -22.18 -0.42 -22.30
CA ALA A 64 -23.62 -0.36 -22.43
C ALA A 64 -24.00 0.78 -23.38
N PRO A 65 -24.89 0.55 -24.35
CA PRO A 65 -25.18 1.50 -25.41
C PRO A 65 -25.61 2.83 -24.77
N LYS A 66 -24.84 3.91 -25.07
CA LYS A 66 -25.18 5.27 -24.63
C LYS A 66 -26.59 5.58 -25.12
N ARG A 67 -27.56 5.58 -24.21
CA ARG A 67 -28.94 5.92 -24.55
C ARG A 67 -28.97 7.35 -25.06
N SER A 68 -29.42 7.54 -26.28
CA SER A 68 -29.72 8.88 -26.80
C SER A 68 -30.88 9.48 -26.00
N PRO A 69 -30.86 10.80 -25.71
CA PRO A 69 -31.96 11.48 -25.05
C PRO A 69 -33.31 11.20 -25.77
N ARG A 70 -34.31 10.84 -25.00
CA ARG A 70 -35.66 10.58 -25.55
C ARG A 70 -36.50 11.84 -25.50
N ALA A 71 -37.48 11.95 -26.39
CA ALA A 71 -38.50 12.99 -26.29
C ALA A 71 -39.24 12.84 -24.95
N GLY A 72 -39.20 13.88 -24.11
CA GLY A 72 -39.74 13.88 -22.75
C GLY A 72 -38.71 13.76 -21.61
N ASP A 73 -37.44 13.53 -21.91
CA ASP A 73 -36.38 13.58 -20.91
C ASP A 73 -36.08 15.02 -20.48
N VAL A 74 -35.91 15.19 -19.18
CA VAL A 74 -35.41 16.44 -18.59
C VAL A 74 -33.87 16.38 -18.59
N GLN A 75 -33.25 17.48 -19.00
CA GLN A 75 -31.78 17.64 -18.95
C GLN A 75 -31.40 18.61 -17.86
N LYS A 76 -30.46 18.21 -16.99
CA LYS A 76 -29.88 19.05 -15.93
C LYS A 76 -28.36 18.91 -15.87
N VAL A 77 -27.70 20.00 -15.46
CA VAL A 77 -26.29 20.03 -15.19
C VAL A 77 -26.08 20.26 -13.70
N PHE A 78 -25.31 19.39 -13.07
CA PHE A 78 -24.96 19.47 -11.66
C PHE A 78 -23.49 19.85 -11.54
N VAL A 79 -23.19 20.85 -10.72
CA VAL A 79 -21.81 21.21 -10.34
C VAL A 79 -21.46 20.40 -9.08
N ILE A 80 -20.49 19.51 -9.20
CA ILE A 80 -20.03 18.64 -8.13
C ILE A 80 -18.86 19.32 -7.39
N LYS A 81 -18.94 19.39 -6.06
CA LYS A 81 -18.00 20.18 -5.24
C LYS A 81 -17.13 19.34 -4.32
N ASN A 82 -17.67 18.25 -3.76
CA ASN A 82 -17.05 17.54 -2.64
C ASN A 82 -16.58 16.13 -2.98
N VAL A 83 -17.02 15.58 -4.13
CA VAL A 83 -16.64 14.23 -4.56
C VAL A 83 -16.09 14.24 -5.99
N HIS A 84 -15.32 13.22 -6.33
CA HIS A 84 -14.87 13.05 -7.70
C HIS A 84 -16.03 12.67 -8.62
N VAL A 85 -16.18 13.41 -9.73
CA VAL A 85 -17.29 13.24 -10.67
C VAL A 85 -17.35 11.86 -11.33
N ARG A 86 -16.21 11.21 -11.54
CA ARG A 86 -16.12 9.90 -12.20
C ARG A 86 -16.72 8.77 -11.37
N PRO A 87 -16.31 8.54 -10.11
CA PRO A 87 -16.98 7.57 -9.24
C PRO A 87 -18.48 7.87 -9.04
N LEU A 88 -18.85 9.15 -8.92
CA LEU A 88 -20.25 9.55 -8.81
C LEU A 88 -21.04 9.16 -10.06
N ALA A 89 -20.50 9.39 -11.25
CA ALA A 89 -21.12 9.00 -12.51
C ALA A 89 -21.29 7.47 -12.63
N GLU A 90 -20.33 6.69 -12.14
CA GLU A 90 -20.40 5.22 -12.08
C GLU A 90 -21.53 4.74 -11.16
N VAL A 91 -21.69 5.34 -9.97
CA VAL A 91 -22.81 5.04 -9.07
C VAL A 91 -24.16 5.40 -9.72
N LEU A 92 -24.23 6.55 -10.40
CA LEU A 92 -25.45 7.01 -11.05
C LEU A 92 -25.80 6.22 -12.32
N ALA A 93 -24.87 5.45 -12.88
CA ALA A 93 -25.13 4.59 -14.05
C ALA A 93 -26.15 3.48 -13.79
N VAL A 94 -26.49 3.21 -12.52
CA VAL A 94 -27.60 2.30 -12.13
C VAL A 94 -28.97 2.86 -12.57
N PHE A 95 -29.10 4.18 -12.68
CA PHE A 95 -30.37 4.79 -13.12
C PHE A 95 -30.54 4.72 -14.65
N PRO A 96 -31.77 4.60 -15.16
CA PRO A 96 -32.07 4.62 -16.60
C PRO A 96 -31.94 6.03 -17.18
N ALA A 97 -30.72 6.59 -17.16
CA ALA A 97 -30.40 7.95 -17.55
C ALA A 97 -29.21 7.98 -18.50
N THR A 98 -29.07 9.06 -19.27
CA THR A 98 -27.84 9.37 -20.01
C THR A 98 -27.02 10.32 -19.17
N ILE A 99 -25.81 9.90 -18.83
CA ILE A 99 -24.89 10.65 -17.99
C ILE A 99 -23.65 11.03 -18.79
N THR A 100 -23.32 12.31 -18.76
CA THR A 100 -22.08 12.86 -19.32
C THR A 100 -21.37 13.65 -18.22
N PHE A 101 -20.05 13.57 -18.15
CA PHE A 101 -19.30 14.35 -17.18
C PHE A 101 -18.10 15.04 -17.81
N SER A 102 -17.76 16.18 -17.25
CA SER A 102 -16.56 16.94 -17.59
C SER A 102 -15.80 17.24 -16.29
N SER A 103 -14.53 16.91 -16.25
CA SER A 103 -13.62 17.30 -15.18
C SER A 103 -12.61 18.28 -15.76
N TYR A 104 -12.75 19.56 -15.46
CA TYR A 104 -11.81 20.59 -15.84
C TYR A 104 -11.22 21.19 -14.56
N GLU A 105 -9.93 21.18 -14.43
CA GLU A 105 -9.03 21.51 -13.29
C GLU A 105 -9.66 21.99 -11.93
N ARG A 106 -10.78 22.69 -11.92
CA ARG A 106 -11.46 23.19 -10.72
C ARG A 106 -12.98 23.13 -10.77
N SER A 107 -13.56 22.56 -11.82
CA SER A 107 -15.01 22.47 -11.97
C SER A 107 -15.40 21.11 -12.51
N ALA A 108 -15.90 20.25 -11.64
CA ALA A 108 -16.49 18.98 -12.05
C ALA A 108 -17.97 19.21 -12.36
N ALA A 109 -18.40 18.94 -13.58
CA ALA A 109 -19.79 19.06 -13.99
C ALA A 109 -20.34 17.71 -14.48
N LEU A 110 -21.56 17.38 -14.06
CA LEU A 110 -22.28 16.19 -14.44
C LEU A 110 -23.55 16.59 -15.20
N GLY A 111 -23.62 16.28 -16.48
CA GLY A 111 -24.82 16.42 -17.31
C GLY A 111 -25.66 15.15 -17.24
N VAL A 112 -26.93 15.28 -16.90
CA VAL A 112 -27.87 14.16 -16.78
C VAL A 112 -29.09 14.43 -17.65
N SER A 113 -29.49 13.40 -18.42
CA SER A 113 -30.77 13.38 -19.19
C SER A 113 -31.57 12.17 -18.76
N ALA A 114 -32.74 12.39 -18.18
CA ALA A 114 -33.58 11.32 -17.61
C ALA A 114 -35.07 11.73 -17.59
N PRO A 115 -35.98 10.75 -17.50
CA PRO A 115 -37.39 11.01 -17.22
C PRO A 115 -37.59 11.77 -15.89
N PRO A 116 -38.61 12.63 -15.73
CA PRO A 116 -38.82 13.46 -14.54
C PRO A 116 -38.70 12.69 -13.18
N PRO A 117 -39.36 11.52 -13.01
CA PRO A 117 -39.28 10.80 -11.73
C PRO A 117 -37.88 10.26 -11.45
N VAL A 118 -37.14 9.84 -12.47
CA VAL A 118 -35.77 9.36 -12.36
C VAL A 118 -34.83 10.54 -12.05
N MET A 119 -35.04 11.70 -12.66
CA MET A 119 -34.28 12.90 -12.40
C MET A 119 -34.34 13.31 -10.92
N ALA A 120 -35.56 13.26 -10.32
CA ALA A 120 -35.70 13.58 -8.88
C ALA A 120 -34.91 12.62 -7.99
N ALA A 121 -34.88 11.32 -8.30
CA ALA A 121 -34.09 10.34 -7.56
C ALA A 121 -32.57 10.57 -7.72
N ILE A 122 -32.13 10.95 -8.92
CA ILE A 122 -30.75 11.30 -9.21
C ILE A 122 -30.32 12.56 -8.43
N GLU A 123 -31.17 13.60 -8.42
CA GLU A 123 -30.91 14.82 -7.65
C GLU A 123 -30.71 14.54 -6.16
N GLU A 124 -31.58 13.73 -5.57
CA GLU A 124 -31.49 13.34 -4.17
C GLU A 124 -30.20 12.54 -3.90
N THR A 125 -29.87 11.63 -4.80
CA THR A 125 -28.63 10.83 -4.70
C THR A 125 -27.39 11.72 -4.77
N ILE A 126 -27.33 12.65 -5.72
CA ILE A 126 -26.22 13.61 -5.84
C ILE A 126 -26.13 14.45 -4.57
N LYS A 127 -27.25 14.98 -4.06
CA LYS A 127 -27.27 15.79 -2.84
C LYS A 127 -26.73 15.05 -1.62
N ARG A 128 -27.02 13.75 -1.51
CA ARG A 128 -26.50 12.90 -0.41
C ARG A 128 -25.02 12.59 -0.56
N LEU A 129 -24.56 12.31 -1.78
CA LEU A 129 -23.19 11.91 -2.04
C LEU A 129 -22.23 13.11 -2.13
N ASP A 130 -22.67 14.25 -2.65
CA ASP A 130 -21.90 15.49 -2.74
C ASP A 130 -22.02 16.37 -1.48
N ALA A 131 -22.37 15.76 -0.34
CA ALA A 131 -22.37 16.45 0.92
C ALA A 131 -20.93 16.85 1.32
N PRO A 132 -20.75 18.03 1.97
CA PRO A 132 -19.44 18.40 2.50
C PRO A 132 -18.92 17.31 3.41
N ARG A 133 -17.72 16.80 3.10
CA ARG A 133 -17.04 15.88 4.01
C ARG A 133 -16.51 16.67 5.21
N PRO A 134 -16.49 16.07 6.41
CA PRO A 134 -15.78 16.66 7.52
C PRO A 134 -14.32 16.94 7.12
N ASP A 135 -13.72 17.96 7.69
CA ASP A 135 -12.35 18.31 7.42
C ASP A 135 -11.44 17.11 7.66
N PHE A 136 -10.72 16.71 6.60
CA PHE A 136 -9.79 15.62 6.70
C PHE A 136 -8.63 16.01 7.60
N ARG A 137 -8.34 15.17 8.56
CA ARG A 137 -7.19 15.34 9.45
C ARG A 137 -5.92 14.84 8.76
N ASN A 138 -4.77 15.31 9.22
CA ASN A 138 -3.50 14.81 8.75
C ASN A 138 -3.04 13.66 9.66
N ILE A 139 -2.39 12.69 9.05
CA ILE A 139 -1.74 11.55 9.71
C ILE A 139 -0.24 11.75 9.57
N GLU A 140 0.45 11.73 10.67
CA GLU A 140 1.91 11.73 10.74
C GLU A 140 2.37 10.31 11.07
N LEU A 141 3.12 9.69 10.16
CA LEU A 141 3.67 8.37 10.32
C LEU A 141 5.18 8.47 10.51
N THR A 142 5.66 7.90 11.61
CA THR A 142 7.10 7.74 11.87
C THR A 142 7.45 6.26 11.79
N GLY A 143 8.49 5.94 11.03
CA GLY A 143 8.99 4.58 10.91
C GLY A 143 10.45 4.51 11.35
N GLU A 144 10.73 3.60 12.26
CA GLU A 144 12.10 3.28 12.68
C GLU A 144 12.54 1.98 11.99
N ILE A 145 13.64 2.08 11.26
CA ILE A 145 14.28 0.95 10.59
C ILE A 145 15.36 0.41 11.49
N LEU A 146 15.11 -0.75 12.08
CA LEU A 146 16.05 -1.42 12.97
C LEU A 146 16.83 -2.50 12.22
N GLU A 147 18.13 -2.53 12.44
CA GLU A 147 19.00 -3.64 12.08
C GLU A 147 19.12 -4.60 13.26
N ALA A 148 18.75 -5.85 13.03
CA ALA A 148 18.94 -6.94 13.98
C ALA A 148 20.19 -7.73 13.63
N LEU A 149 21.09 -7.93 14.61
CA LEU A 149 22.44 -8.45 14.43
C LEU A 149 22.62 -9.80 15.13
N PRO A 150 23.38 -10.74 14.52
CA PRO A 150 23.65 -12.07 15.11
C PRO A 150 24.66 -12.04 16.24
N ALA A 151 25.50 -11.00 16.32
CA ALA A 151 26.52 -10.83 17.33
C ALA A 151 26.33 -9.52 18.11
N PRO A 152 26.81 -9.44 19.34
CA PRO A 152 26.83 -8.19 20.09
C PRO A 152 27.55 -7.12 19.26
N ALA A 153 26.88 -5.99 19.02
CA ALA A 153 27.49 -4.82 18.41
C ALA A 153 27.93 -3.85 19.51
N GLU A 154 28.89 -3.00 19.19
CA GLU A 154 29.20 -1.86 20.05
C GLU A 154 27.92 -1.06 20.30
N ALA A 155 27.72 -0.67 21.56
CA ALA A 155 26.46 -0.08 22.02
C ALA A 155 26.17 1.24 21.30
N THR A 156 25.54 1.16 20.15
CA THR A 156 24.88 2.33 19.56
C THR A 156 23.67 2.64 20.45
N SER A 157 23.66 3.80 21.08
CA SER A 157 22.56 4.20 21.96
C SER A 157 21.26 4.25 21.17
N LEU A 158 20.39 3.29 21.41
CA LEU A 158 19.02 3.34 20.89
C LEU A 158 18.26 4.46 21.58
N PRO A 159 17.41 5.20 20.84
CA PRO A 159 16.49 6.14 21.44
C PRO A 159 15.70 5.50 22.59
N PRO A 160 15.46 6.23 23.69
CA PRO A 160 14.74 5.70 24.87
C PRO A 160 13.38 5.09 24.50
N GLU A 161 12.73 5.68 23.51
CA GLU A 161 11.41 5.25 23.04
C GLU A 161 11.42 3.85 22.40
N LEU A 162 12.56 3.40 21.88
CA LEU A 162 12.70 2.08 21.25
C LEU A 162 13.14 0.99 22.24
N GLN A 163 13.56 1.33 23.44
CA GLN A 163 14.05 0.34 24.41
C GLN A 163 12.97 -0.69 24.77
N GLY A 164 11.73 -0.27 24.94
CA GLY A 164 10.60 -1.15 25.21
C GLY A 164 10.32 -2.12 24.07
N VAL A 165 10.34 -1.62 22.83
CA VAL A 165 10.16 -2.44 21.62
C VAL A 165 11.30 -3.45 21.47
N VAL A 166 12.55 -3.01 21.64
CA VAL A 166 13.74 -3.88 21.56
C VAL A 166 13.71 -4.95 22.65
N ALA A 167 13.27 -4.64 23.87
CA ALA A 167 13.11 -5.63 24.93
C ALA A 167 12.14 -6.75 24.53
N GLN A 168 11.03 -6.42 23.87
CA GLN A 168 10.07 -7.40 23.35
C GLN A 168 10.62 -8.18 22.15
N LEU A 169 11.31 -7.50 21.23
CA LEU A 169 11.97 -8.16 20.09
C LEU A 169 12.98 -9.20 20.55
N LYS A 170 13.75 -8.93 21.61
CA LYS A 170 14.69 -9.90 22.21
C LYS A 170 14.01 -11.14 22.80
N GLN A 171 12.76 -11.02 23.21
CA GLN A 171 11.99 -12.18 23.71
C GLN A 171 11.45 -13.03 22.56
N THR A 172 11.17 -12.42 21.41
CA THR A 172 10.55 -13.08 20.26
C THR A 172 11.59 -13.62 19.27
N PHE A 173 12.66 -12.87 19.03
CA PHE A 173 13.69 -13.20 18.05
C PHE A 173 15.05 -13.42 18.72
N ARG A 174 15.84 -14.34 18.14
CA ARG A 174 17.17 -14.74 18.67
C ARG A 174 18.30 -13.87 18.10
N PHE A 175 18.10 -12.55 18.01
CA PHE A 175 19.20 -11.64 17.65
C PHE A 175 19.93 -11.15 18.91
N ALA A 176 21.25 -11.01 18.80
CA ALA A 176 22.09 -10.59 19.92
C ALA A 176 22.01 -9.08 20.18
N ALA A 177 21.86 -8.29 19.12
CA ALA A 177 21.81 -6.83 19.21
C ALA A 177 20.85 -6.22 18.20
N TYR A 178 20.44 -4.98 18.47
CA TYR A 178 19.61 -4.15 17.59
C TYR A 178 20.24 -2.77 17.47
N ARG A 179 20.25 -2.23 16.27
CA ARG A 179 20.76 -0.89 15.95
C ARG A 179 19.75 -0.14 15.12
N LEU A 180 19.60 1.16 15.38
CA LEU A 180 18.79 2.03 14.53
C LEU A 180 19.58 2.32 13.23
N ALA A 181 19.05 1.86 12.11
CA ALA A 181 19.63 2.14 10.79
C ALA A 181 19.21 3.51 10.27
N ASP A 182 17.91 3.83 10.41
CA ASP A 182 17.36 5.13 10.03
C ASP A 182 15.97 5.37 10.65
N THR A 183 15.51 6.62 10.58
CA THR A 183 14.16 7.03 10.92
C THR A 183 13.55 7.71 9.70
N LEU A 184 12.42 7.21 9.24
CA LEU A 184 11.62 7.83 8.19
C LEU A 184 10.44 8.59 8.78
N PHE A 185 10.03 9.63 8.09
CA PHE A 185 8.92 10.47 8.49
C PHE A 185 8.09 10.81 7.25
N VAL A 186 6.77 10.70 7.36
CA VAL A 186 5.86 11.09 6.29
C VAL A 186 4.56 11.61 6.87
N ARG A 187 3.99 12.63 6.25
CA ARG A 187 2.69 13.18 6.57
C ARG A 187 1.79 13.08 5.35
N ALA A 188 0.58 12.62 5.55
CA ALA A 188 -0.45 12.57 4.52
C ALA A 188 -1.81 12.93 5.13
N ARG A 189 -2.74 13.27 4.26
CA ARG A 189 -4.13 13.50 4.64
C ARG A 189 -4.87 12.18 4.78
N GLU A 190 -5.85 12.13 5.67
CA GLU A 190 -6.78 11.00 5.80
C GLU A 190 -7.40 10.64 4.44
N GLU A 191 -7.58 9.36 4.17
CA GLU A 191 -8.02 8.76 2.91
C GLU A 191 -7.01 8.86 1.74
N ASP A 192 -5.93 9.62 1.87
CA ASP A 192 -4.87 9.64 0.87
C ASP A 192 -3.88 8.48 1.08
N GLY A 193 -3.25 8.06 -0.01
CA GLY A 193 -2.07 7.20 0.06
C GLY A 193 -0.85 7.99 0.52
N LEU A 194 0.10 7.28 1.13
CA LEU A 194 1.37 7.89 1.51
C LEU A 194 2.54 7.07 0.99
N ALA A 195 3.58 7.77 0.56
CA ALA A 195 4.82 7.14 0.12
C ALA A 195 6.02 7.99 0.51
N THR A 196 7.09 7.31 0.92
CA THR A 196 8.38 7.94 1.18
C THR A 196 9.50 7.01 0.80
N SER A 197 10.65 7.59 0.45
CA SER A 197 11.85 6.84 0.12
C SER A 197 13.07 7.56 0.61
N GLY A 198 14.13 6.82 0.88
CA GLY A 198 15.38 7.40 1.35
C GLY A 198 16.55 6.43 1.28
N THR A 199 17.65 6.90 1.85
CA THR A 199 18.87 6.10 2.02
C THR A 199 19.29 6.22 3.48
N SER A 200 19.53 5.08 4.15
CA SER A 200 19.88 5.07 5.56
C SER A 200 21.09 5.93 5.88
N ALA A 201 21.07 6.55 7.04
CA ALA A 201 22.19 7.34 7.54
C ALA A 201 23.42 6.47 7.79
N ASN A 202 23.21 5.27 8.31
CA ASN A 202 24.24 4.33 8.69
C ASN A 202 24.39 3.18 7.68
N ASP A 203 25.59 2.58 7.64
CA ASP A 203 25.86 1.37 6.88
C ASP A 203 25.17 0.17 7.54
N PHE A 204 24.58 -0.70 6.72
CA PHE A 204 24.01 -1.96 7.15
C PHE A 204 25.08 -3.07 7.14
N ALA A 205 25.28 -3.72 8.25
CA ALA A 205 26.26 -4.81 8.44
C ALA A 205 27.69 -4.48 7.93
N GLY A 206 28.06 -3.20 7.85
CA GLY A 206 29.33 -2.75 7.27
C GLY A 206 29.41 -2.91 5.73
N LEU A 207 28.31 -3.19 5.07
CA LEU A 207 28.23 -3.50 3.63
C LEU A 207 27.64 -2.36 2.78
N GLY A 208 27.46 -1.18 3.37
CA GLY A 208 26.94 0.00 2.70
C GLY A 208 25.50 0.34 3.13
N ARG A 209 25.05 1.49 2.68
CA ARG A 209 23.76 2.04 3.08
C ARG A 209 22.60 1.30 2.47
N LEU A 210 21.46 1.28 3.17
CA LEU A 210 20.19 0.79 2.67
C LEU A 210 19.47 1.89 1.89
N ARG A 211 18.89 1.54 0.77
CA ARG A 211 17.80 2.32 0.16
C ARG A 211 16.49 1.73 0.64
N TYR A 212 15.55 2.57 1.04
CA TYR A 212 14.23 2.12 1.47
C TYR A 212 13.12 2.85 0.72
N TYR A 213 11.99 2.19 0.63
CA TYR A 213 10.75 2.71 0.10
C TYR A 213 9.61 2.18 0.97
N LEU A 214 8.79 3.09 1.49
CA LEU A 214 7.56 2.79 2.20
C LEU A 214 6.40 3.34 1.39
N HIS A 215 5.40 2.51 1.18
CA HIS A 215 4.14 2.88 0.55
C HIS A 215 2.99 2.33 1.38
N VAL A 216 1.97 3.16 1.59
CA VAL A 216 0.66 2.77 2.14
C VAL A 216 -0.39 3.23 1.16
N ARG A 217 -1.26 2.32 0.76
CA ARG A 217 -2.28 2.61 -0.24
C ARG A 217 -3.29 3.63 0.25
N THR A 218 -3.76 3.47 1.49
CA THR A 218 -4.73 4.39 2.11
C THR A 218 -4.58 4.36 3.62
N ALA A 219 -4.81 5.48 4.28
CA ALA A 219 -4.81 5.59 5.72
C ALA A 219 -6.14 6.20 6.20
N PHE A 220 -6.75 5.60 7.23
CA PHE A 220 -8.02 6.03 7.80
C PHE A 220 -7.87 6.29 9.30
N ILE A 221 -8.66 7.21 9.82
CA ILE A 221 -8.71 7.52 11.24
C ILE A 221 -10.06 7.09 11.79
N THR A 222 -10.05 6.22 12.79
CA THR A 222 -11.24 5.80 13.51
C THR A 222 -11.17 6.33 14.94
N PRO A 223 -12.17 7.10 15.40
CA PRO A 223 -12.23 7.52 16.78
C PRO A 223 -12.34 6.33 17.73
N ALA A 224 -11.58 6.31 18.81
CA ALA A 224 -11.64 5.31 19.86
C ALA A 224 -11.73 5.96 21.24
N ALA A 225 -12.15 5.18 22.24
CA ALA A 225 -12.32 5.70 23.61
C ALA A 225 -11.03 6.23 24.24
N SER A 226 -9.87 5.77 23.78
CA SER A 226 -8.54 6.15 24.28
C SER A 226 -7.72 6.98 23.28
N GLY A 227 -8.36 7.72 22.37
CA GLY A 227 -7.69 8.51 21.34
C GLY A 227 -8.16 8.12 19.95
N ALA A 228 -7.26 8.07 18.99
CA ALA A 228 -7.54 7.63 17.62
C ALA A 228 -6.86 6.29 17.31
N VAL A 229 -7.48 5.51 16.45
CA VAL A 229 -6.85 4.35 15.78
C VAL A 229 -6.62 4.73 14.33
N ILE A 230 -5.39 4.63 13.90
CA ILE A 230 -4.98 4.85 12.52
C ILE A 230 -4.87 3.48 11.84
N HIS A 231 -5.76 3.26 10.87
CA HIS A 231 -5.74 2.05 10.04
C HIS A 231 -4.94 2.34 8.77
N LEU A 232 -3.89 1.54 8.53
CA LEU A 232 -3.06 1.61 7.32
C LEU A 232 -3.39 0.41 6.43
N ASP A 233 -3.90 0.66 5.23
CA ASP A 233 -4.27 -0.37 4.27
C ASP A 233 -3.24 -0.48 3.13
N GLY A 234 -2.85 -1.72 2.81
CA GLY A 234 -1.92 -2.00 1.72
C GLY A 234 -0.51 -1.44 1.97
N LEU A 235 0.06 -1.72 3.14
CA LEU A 235 1.43 -1.32 3.47
C LEU A 235 2.44 -2.20 2.74
N HIS A 236 3.36 -1.55 2.02
CA HIS A 236 4.49 -2.17 1.36
C HIS A 236 5.78 -1.43 1.76
N PHE A 237 6.67 -2.13 2.43
CA PHE A 237 8.00 -1.64 2.78
C PHE A 237 9.06 -2.46 2.06
N ARG A 238 9.94 -1.78 1.33
CA ARG A 238 11.03 -2.38 0.57
C ARG A 238 12.35 -1.76 0.99
N VAL A 239 13.36 -2.61 1.13
CA VAL A 239 14.74 -2.19 1.35
C VAL A 239 15.65 -2.85 0.33
N THR A 240 16.64 -2.13 -0.15
CA THR A 240 17.65 -2.63 -1.08
C THR A 240 19.05 -2.24 -0.64
N ASN A 241 19.98 -3.15 -0.81
CA ASN A 241 21.41 -2.90 -0.63
C ASN A 241 22.15 -3.45 -1.84
N PRO A 242 23.08 -2.70 -2.47
CA PRO A 242 23.77 -3.13 -3.68
C PRO A 242 24.56 -4.43 -3.55
N LYS A 243 25.00 -4.79 -2.32
CA LYS A 243 25.78 -5.99 -2.05
C LYS A 243 24.95 -7.16 -1.53
N LEU A 244 23.81 -6.89 -0.91
CA LEU A 244 23.00 -7.88 -0.20
C LEU A 244 21.70 -8.21 -0.91
N GLY A 245 21.31 -7.40 -1.91
CA GLY A 245 20.04 -7.57 -2.63
C GLY A 245 18.89 -6.81 -2.03
N GLU A 246 17.70 -7.37 -2.14
CA GLU A 246 16.42 -6.74 -1.77
C GLU A 246 15.70 -7.56 -0.70
N GLY A 247 15.01 -6.87 0.19
CA GLY A 247 14.08 -7.43 1.16
C GLY A 247 12.78 -6.61 1.18
N SER A 248 11.66 -7.25 1.45
CA SER A 248 10.36 -6.58 1.55
C SER A 248 9.51 -7.12 2.70
N VAL A 249 8.59 -6.27 3.16
CA VAL A 249 7.53 -6.60 4.10
C VAL A 249 6.24 -6.05 3.51
N GLU A 250 5.23 -6.91 3.38
CA GLU A 250 3.91 -6.55 2.88
C GLU A 250 2.85 -6.92 3.92
N VAL A 251 1.95 -5.98 4.19
CA VAL A 251 0.84 -6.17 5.13
C VAL A 251 -0.43 -5.61 4.51
N SER A 252 -1.50 -6.41 4.45
CA SER A 252 -2.78 -5.98 3.87
C SER A 252 -3.45 -4.87 4.68
N GLY A 253 -3.36 -4.92 6.00
CA GLY A 253 -3.89 -3.89 6.90
C GLY A 253 -3.29 -3.99 8.29
N ILE A 254 -3.10 -2.86 8.93
CA ILE A 254 -2.58 -2.76 10.30
C ILE A 254 -3.22 -1.59 11.04
N ASP A 255 -3.60 -1.83 12.29
CA ASP A 255 -4.14 -0.82 13.19
C ASP A 255 -3.05 -0.31 14.14
N ILE A 256 -2.90 0.99 14.23
CA ILE A 256 -1.95 1.66 15.13
C ILE A 256 -2.75 2.60 16.03
N HIS A 257 -2.79 2.32 17.35
CA HIS A 257 -3.30 3.29 18.30
C HIS A 257 -2.37 4.50 18.35
N GLU A 258 -2.95 5.68 18.40
CA GLU A 258 -2.20 6.93 18.42
C GLU A 258 -1.11 6.92 19.49
N GLY A 259 0.13 7.17 19.07
CA GLY A 259 1.33 7.12 19.91
C GLY A 259 1.86 5.73 20.24
N GLN A 260 1.17 4.66 19.82
CA GLN A 260 1.67 3.29 19.97
C GLN A 260 2.75 3.00 18.92
N ARG A 261 3.75 2.18 19.30
CA ARG A 261 4.70 1.58 18.36
C ARG A 261 4.32 0.14 18.05
N VAL A 262 4.31 -0.19 16.77
CA VAL A 262 3.93 -1.51 16.28
C VAL A 262 5.06 -2.05 15.42
N VAL A 263 5.48 -3.29 15.69
CA VAL A 263 6.41 -4.01 14.83
C VAL A 263 5.63 -4.55 13.63
N VAL A 264 5.93 -4.05 12.45
CA VAL A 264 5.21 -4.41 11.21
C VAL A 264 5.70 -5.75 10.66
N GLY A 265 7.01 -5.96 10.69
CA GLY A 265 7.60 -7.21 10.21
C GLY A 265 9.12 -7.14 10.14
N ASN A 266 9.69 -8.27 9.72
CA ASN A 266 11.12 -8.38 9.50
C ASN A 266 11.41 -8.92 8.09
N SER A 267 12.54 -8.53 7.54
CA SER A 267 13.04 -9.03 6.25
C SER A 267 14.54 -9.28 6.32
N GLY A 268 14.99 -10.42 5.80
CA GLY A 268 16.39 -10.72 5.60
C GLY A 268 16.92 -10.06 4.31
N LEU A 269 18.14 -9.51 4.36
CA LEU A 269 18.81 -8.89 3.21
C LEU A 269 20.02 -9.72 2.73
N GLY A 270 19.95 -11.06 2.83
CA GLY A 270 21.05 -11.91 2.40
C GLY A 270 22.31 -11.87 3.30
N ALA A 271 22.37 -11.01 4.30
CA ALA A 271 23.41 -11.04 5.33
C ALA A 271 23.09 -12.18 6.32
N PRO A 272 23.94 -13.21 6.44
CA PRO A 272 23.68 -14.35 7.32
C PRO A 272 23.41 -13.91 8.76
N GLY A 273 22.23 -14.29 9.27
CA GLY A 273 21.85 -14.00 10.66
C GLY A 273 21.48 -12.55 10.98
N SER A 274 21.43 -11.65 9.99
CA SER A 274 20.96 -10.28 10.16
C SER A 274 19.56 -10.11 9.54
N ALA A 275 18.77 -9.17 10.09
CA ALA A 275 17.48 -8.81 9.54
C ALA A 275 17.21 -7.31 9.67
N ILE A 276 16.32 -6.80 8.82
CA ILE A 276 15.73 -5.49 8.96
C ILE A 276 14.35 -5.65 9.62
N ILE A 277 14.08 -4.81 10.60
CA ILE A 277 12.79 -4.76 11.27
C ILE A 277 12.22 -3.36 11.10
N LEU A 278 10.97 -3.28 10.63
CA LEU A 278 10.23 -2.03 10.55
C LEU A 278 9.34 -1.89 11.79
N VAL A 279 9.50 -0.77 12.49
CA VAL A 279 8.62 -0.34 13.58
C VAL A 279 7.91 0.92 13.15
N LEU A 280 6.61 0.99 13.30
CA LEU A 280 5.80 2.15 12.96
C LEU A 280 5.12 2.74 14.19
N SER A 281 5.00 4.05 14.20
CA SER A 281 4.08 4.78 15.07
C SER A 281 3.33 5.83 14.25
N ALA A 282 2.12 6.14 14.66
CA ALA A 282 1.28 7.11 13.98
C ALA A 282 0.64 8.06 14.98
N LYS A 283 0.39 9.29 14.54
CA LYS A 283 -0.41 10.28 15.29
C LYS A 283 -1.26 11.10 14.33
N VAL A 284 -2.35 11.60 14.87
CA VAL A 284 -3.22 12.56 14.18
C VAL A 284 -2.69 13.96 14.46
N VAL A 285 -2.60 14.78 13.41
CA VAL A 285 -2.17 16.19 13.51
C VAL A 285 -3.15 17.06 12.72
N ASP A 286 -3.46 18.21 13.27
CA ASP A 286 -4.34 19.20 12.67
C ASP A 286 -3.62 20.03 11.58
#